data_4b929480127c7425fae82f21092de066
#
_entry.id   4b929480127c7425fae82f21092de066
#
_cell.length_a   1.000
_cell.length_b   1.000
_cell.length_c   1.000
_cell.angle_alpha   90.00
_cell.angle_beta   90.00
_cell.angle_gamma   90.00
#
_symmetry.space_group_name_H-M   'P 1'
#
loop_
_entity.id
_entity.type
_entity.pdbx_description
1 polymer ?
#
loop_
_entity_poly.entity_id
_entity_poly.type
_entity_poly.pdbx_seq_one_letter_code
_entity_poly.pdbx_strand_id
1 'polypeptide(L)'
;MAIALLIGVTAACTKAQSDEDSSTERMSYLQKDERITLSVARNQLYISGAIDEMQRVQRVEKDSYEYLTFTTAVIKKTFLGTYPTRVRYLQELYPKLRVEPVLVEPDGTRLLLKGEVIVVLEKGATMPAEIKGLGFTITPDSKNPERYILSSNYATERLLQIVSALQNVKGVVSLTPNFDRRVPPKKQDYQVK
;
A
#
# COMPACT_ATOMS: atom_id res chain seq x y z
N MET A 1 5.55 -72.20 -26.65
CA MET A 1 4.79 -71.00 -27.06
C MET A 1 4.66 -70.08 -25.82
N ALA A 2 5.48 -69.06 -25.74
CA ALA A 2 5.44 -68.12 -24.64
C ALA A 2 4.92 -66.74 -25.21
N ILE A 3 3.79 -66.31 -24.67
CA ILE A 3 3.18 -65.07 -25.04
C ILE A 3 3.72 -63.97 -24.07
N ALA A 4 4.54 -63.08 -24.59
CA ALA A 4 5.01 -61.92 -23.83
C ALA A 4 3.95 -60.83 -23.87
N LEU A 5 3.43 -60.45 -22.70
CA LEU A 5 2.49 -59.34 -22.52
C LEU A 5 3.30 -58.07 -22.34
N LEU A 6 3.26 -57.18 -23.33
CA LEU A 6 3.87 -55.84 -23.26
C LEU A 6 2.89 -54.93 -22.55
N ILE A 7 3.19 -54.55 -21.31
CA ILE A 7 2.45 -53.50 -20.58
C ILE A 7 3.09 -52.15 -20.93
N GLY A 8 2.42 -51.41 -21.78
CA GLY A 8 2.79 -50.05 -22.08
C GLY A 8 2.46 -49.13 -20.90
N VAL A 9 3.50 -48.61 -20.22
CA VAL A 9 3.36 -47.56 -19.22
C VAL A 9 3.34 -46.23 -19.95
N THR A 10 2.15 -45.66 -20.15
CA THR A 10 2.01 -44.27 -20.56
C THR A 10 2.29 -43.37 -19.36
N ALA A 11 3.48 -42.82 -19.31
CA ALA A 11 3.80 -41.76 -18.37
C ALA A 11 2.99 -40.50 -18.74
N ALA A 12 1.86 -40.28 -18.06
CA ALA A 12 1.18 -39.03 -18.07
C ALA A 12 2.08 -38.00 -17.35
N CYS A 13 2.77 -37.15 -18.12
CA CYS A 13 3.36 -35.95 -17.60
C CYS A 13 2.22 -35.03 -17.10
N THR A 14 1.77 -35.24 -15.90
CA THR A 14 1.07 -34.22 -15.13
C THR A 14 2.07 -33.10 -14.91
N LYS A 15 1.91 -32.02 -15.69
CA LYS A 15 2.48 -30.72 -15.36
C LYS A 15 2.01 -30.41 -13.95
N ALA A 16 2.86 -30.64 -12.96
CA ALA A 16 2.70 -30.08 -11.65
C ALA A 16 2.68 -28.56 -11.87
N GLN A 17 1.48 -28.01 -11.90
CA GLN A 17 1.24 -26.60 -11.70
C GLN A 17 1.71 -26.38 -10.26
N SER A 18 2.93 -25.91 -10.10
CA SER A 18 3.41 -25.42 -8.84
C SER A 18 2.47 -24.26 -8.50
N ASP A 19 1.48 -24.54 -7.66
CA ASP A 19 0.86 -23.53 -6.83
C ASP A 19 2.02 -22.92 -6.02
N GLU A 20 2.70 -21.94 -6.60
CA GLU A 20 3.45 -20.98 -5.84
C GLU A 20 2.44 -20.38 -4.88
N ASP A 21 2.47 -20.92 -3.68
CA ASP A 21 1.82 -20.38 -2.49
C ASP A 21 2.35 -18.95 -2.31
N SER A 22 1.69 -18.06 -3.03
CA SER A 22 1.99 -16.65 -3.01
C SER A 22 1.46 -16.14 -1.68
N SER A 23 2.25 -16.29 -0.60
CA SER A 23 1.95 -15.62 0.67
C SER A 23 1.84 -14.12 0.37
N THR A 24 0.61 -13.68 0.07
CA THR A 24 0.33 -12.28 -0.23
C THR A 24 0.59 -11.51 1.04
N GLU A 25 1.63 -10.69 1.04
CA GLU A 25 1.92 -9.82 2.18
C GLU A 25 0.70 -8.95 2.43
N ARG A 26 0.31 -8.82 3.70
CA ARG A 26 -0.90 -8.09 4.10
C ARG A 26 -0.57 -7.10 5.20
N MET A 27 -1.26 -5.97 5.17
CA MET A 27 -1.30 -5.00 6.26
C MET A 27 -2.73 -4.84 6.72
N SER A 28 -2.94 -4.60 8.01
CA SER A 28 -4.29 -4.40 8.54
C SER A 28 -4.33 -3.27 9.56
N TYR A 29 -5.52 -2.68 9.71
CA TYR A 29 -5.82 -1.70 10.75
C TYR A 29 -7.27 -1.88 11.23
N LEU A 30 -7.58 -1.34 12.39
CA LEU A 30 -8.96 -1.28 12.89
C LEU A 30 -9.60 0.02 12.45
N GLN A 31 -10.86 -0.06 12.05
CA GLN A 31 -11.71 1.09 11.77
C GLN A 31 -13.09 0.81 12.36
N LYS A 32 -13.46 1.48 13.43
CA LYS A 32 -14.67 1.17 14.22
C LYS A 32 -14.67 -0.32 14.48
N ASP A 33 -14.42 -1.03 15.21
CA ASP A 33 -14.43 -2.47 15.54
C ASP A 33 -14.23 -3.46 14.35
N GLU A 34 -14.10 -2.97 13.12
CA GLU A 34 -13.83 -3.78 11.93
C GLU A 34 -12.34 -3.80 11.60
N ARG A 35 -11.80 -5.00 11.36
CA ARG A 35 -10.43 -5.17 10.87
C ARG A 35 -10.40 -5.09 9.36
N ILE A 36 -9.85 -4.00 8.84
CA ILE A 36 -9.58 -3.83 7.41
C ILE A 36 -8.24 -4.48 7.10
N THR A 37 -8.23 -5.41 6.15
CA THR A 37 -7.01 -6.09 5.69
C THR A 37 -6.77 -5.78 4.21
N LEU A 38 -5.57 -5.30 3.90
CA LEU A 38 -5.14 -4.89 2.57
C LEU A 38 -3.96 -5.74 2.11
N SER A 39 -3.94 -6.10 0.84
CA SER A 39 -2.80 -6.77 0.23
C SER A 39 -1.70 -5.77 -0.11
N VAL A 40 -0.44 -6.18 0.01
CA VAL A 40 0.72 -5.39 -0.44
C VAL A 40 1.06 -5.78 -1.86
N ALA A 41 1.08 -4.83 -2.79
CA ALA A 41 1.47 -5.09 -4.18
C ALA A 41 2.93 -5.55 -4.27
N ARG A 42 3.19 -6.69 -4.88
CA ARG A 42 4.54 -7.29 -4.97
C ARG A 42 5.47 -6.52 -5.91
N ASN A 43 4.92 -6.02 -7.00
CA ASN A 43 5.65 -5.40 -8.10
C ASN A 43 5.46 -3.88 -8.17
N GLN A 44 5.03 -3.26 -7.06
CA GLN A 44 4.78 -1.82 -7.00
C GLN A 44 5.24 -1.26 -5.66
N LEU A 45 5.96 -0.13 -5.72
CA LEU A 45 6.31 0.66 -4.55
C LEU A 45 5.97 2.13 -4.81
N TYR A 46 5.30 2.76 -3.86
CA TYR A 46 5.05 4.20 -3.87
C TYR A 46 6.28 4.93 -3.38
N ILE A 47 6.69 5.96 -4.10
CA ILE A 47 7.84 6.79 -3.75
C ILE A 47 7.44 8.26 -3.68
N SER A 48 8.08 8.98 -2.77
CA SER A 48 7.96 10.43 -2.67
C SER A 48 9.28 11.08 -2.28
N GLY A 49 9.52 12.31 -2.73
CA GLY A 49 10.74 13.06 -2.46
C GLY A 49 10.75 14.44 -3.06
N ALA A 50 11.89 15.14 -2.95
CA ALA A 50 12.09 16.42 -3.58
C ALA A 50 12.06 16.30 -5.11
N ILE A 51 11.71 17.39 -5.80
CA ILE A 51 11.51 17.41 -7.27
C ILE A 51 12.76 16.95 -8.04
N ASP A 52 13.94 17.40 -7.63
CA ASP A 52 15.22 17.04 -8.25
C ASP A 52 15.52 15.55 -8.13
N GLU A 53 15.27 14.97 -6.96
CA GLU A 53 15.43 13.53 -6.73
C GLU A 53 14.40 12.72 -7.54
N MET A 54 13.14 13.16 -7.60
CA MET A 54 12.10 12.51 -8.40
C MET A 54 12.43 12.54 -9.90
N GLN A 55 12.98 13.65 -10.42
CA GLN A 55 13.45 13.75 -11.80
C GLN A 55 14.64 12.82 -12.09
N ARG A 56 15.54 12.63 -11.10
CA ARG A 56 16.63 11.66 -11.21
C ARG A 56 16.09 10.24 -11.33
N VAL A 57 15.15 9.85 -10.45
CA VAL A 57 14.51 8.53 -10.50
C VAL A 57 13.79 8.30 -11.82
N GLN A 58 13.02 9.28 -12.29
CA GLN A 58 12.31 9.20 -13.56
C GLN A 58 13.23 8.91 -14.73
N ARG A 59 14.42 9.55 -14.78
CA ARG A 59 15.41 9.28 -15.83
C ARG A 59 15.99 7.87 -15.78
N VAL A 60 16.21 7.34 -14.58
CA VAL A 60 16.82 6.00 -14.39
C VAL A 60 15.78 4.89 -14.57
N GLU A 61 14.59 5.07 -13.98
CA GLU A 61 13.53 4.06 -13.93
C GLU A 61 12.45 4.29 -15.00
N LYS A 62 12.77 4.93 -16.13
CA LYS A 62 11.82 5.43 -17.14
C LYS A 62 10.76 4.42 -17.56
N ASP A 63 11.12 3.13 -17.68
CA ASP A 63 10.23 2.05 -18.13
C ASP A 63 9.38 1.47 -16.99
N SER A 64 9.73 1.79 -15.75
CA SER A 64 9.07 1.33 -14.53
C SER A 64 8.36 2.45 -13.78
N TYR A 65 8.48 3.69 -14.21
CA TYR A 65 8.04 4.89 -13.52
C TYR A 65 6.61 5.27 -13.92
N GLU A 66 5.69 5.19 -12.97
CA GLU A 66 4.35 5.75 -13.13
C GLU A 66 4.28 7.11 -12.43
N TYR A 67 4.22 8.17 -13.22
CA TYR A 67 4.08 9.54 -12.73
C TYR A 67 2.74 9.76 -12.01
N LEU A 68 2.76 10.36 -10.84
CA LEU A 68 1.56 10.79 -10.11
C LEU A 68 1.54 12.32 -9.94
N THR A 69 2.63 12.87 -9.39
CA THR A 69 2.85 14.32 -9.24
C THR A 69 4.35 14.63 -9.38
N PHE A 70 4.74 15.90 -9.30
CA PHE A 70 6.16 16.30 -9.33
C PHE A 70 6.98 15.72 -8.17
N THR A 71 6.34 15.36 -7.06
CA THR A 71 6.97 14.85 -5.85
C THR A 71 6.60 13.42 -5.49
N THR A 72 5.80 12.75 -6.31
CA THR A 72 5.31 11.38 -6.04
C THR A 72 5.18 10.55 -7.30
N ALA A 73 5.47 9.24 -7.17
CA ALA A 73 5.33 8.28 -8.26
C ALA A 73 5.13 6.84 -7.73
N VAL A 74 4.84 5.91 -8.64
CA VAL A 74 4.91 4.47 -8.36
C VAL A 74 5.98 3.85 -9.25
N ILE A 75 6.89 3.08 -8.65
CA ILE A 75 7.83 2.23 -9.38
C ILE A 75 7.18 0.87 -9.58
N LYS A 76 7.06 0.46 -10.85
CA LYS A 76 6.46 -0.81 -11.28
C LYS A 76 7.52 -1.71 -11.89
N LYS A 77 8.10 -2.60 -11.11
CA LYS A 77 9.04 -3.62 -11.61
C LYS A 77 9.02 -4.86 -10.74
N THR A 78 9.55 -5.96 -11.25
CA THR A 78 9.73 -7.16 -10.45
C THR A 78 10.76 -6.89 -9.36
N PHE A 79 10.33 -7.00 -8.11
CA PHE A 79 11.18 -6.93 -6.94
C PHE A 79 11.34 -8.33 -6.34
N LEU A 80 12.55 -8.64 -5.87
CA LEU A 80 12.81 -9.86 -5.13
C LEU A 80 12.59 -9.66 -3.63
N GLY A 81 12.15 -10.71 -2.96
CA GLY A 81 12.02 -10.75 -1.51
C GLY A 81 10.75 -10.09 -0.96
N THR A 82 10.73 -9.96 0.36
CA THR A 82 9.62 -9.39 1.13
C THR A 82 9.54 -7.88 0.97
N TYR A 83 8.40 -7.27 1.35
CA TYR A 83 8.21 -5.83 1.30
C TYR A 83 9.34 -5.04 1.98
N PRO A 84 9.80 -5.35 3.21
CA PRO A 84 10.93 -4.65 3.82
C PRO A 84 12.24 -4.75 3.02
N THR A 85 12.49 -5.88 2.37
CA THR A 85 13.68 -6.07 1.51
C THR A 85 13.60 -5.20 0.28
N ARG A 86 12.43 -5.11 -0.34
CA ARG A 86 12.17 -4.28 -1.53
C ARG A 86 12.31 -2.79 -1.24
N VAL A 87 11.80 -2.35 -0.09
CA VAL A 87 11.95 -0.96 0.40
C VAL A 87 13.43 -0.63 0.60
N ARG A 88 14.16 -1.49 1.31
CA ARG A 88 15.60 -1.31 1.55
C ARG A 88 16.37 -1.18 0.24
N TYR A 89 16.09 -2.05 -0.73
CA TYR A 89 16.74 -2.00 -2.04
C TYR A 89 16.57 -0.62 -2.73
N LEU A 90 15.35 -0.06 -2.74
CA LEU A 90 15.13 1.27 -3.32
C LEU A 90 15.76 2.39 -2.48
N GLN A 91 15.76 2.28 -1.16
CA GLN A 91 16.37 3.27 -0.27
C GLN A 91 17.91 3.28 -0.37
N GLU A 92 18.55 2.15 -0.65
CA GLU A 92 19.98 2.09 -0.94
C GLU A 92 20.33 2.80 -2.25
N LEU A 93 19.51 2.66 -3.29
CA LEU A 93 19.68 3.36 -4.57
C LEU A 93 19.35 4.85 -4.50
N TYR A 94 18.33 5.19 -3.71
CA TYR A 94 17.75 6.52 -3.61
C TYR A 94 17.51 6.91 -2.14
N PRO A 95 18.57 7.21 -1.36
CA PRO A 95 18.46 7.37 0.10
C PRO A 95 17.63 8.56 0.56
N LYS A 96 17.34 9.51 -0.32
CA LYS A 96 16.51 10.69 -0.01
C LYS A 96 15.02 10.47 -0.29
N LEU A 97 14.65 9.33 -0.86
CA LEU A 97 13.25 9.02 -1.11
C LEU A 97 12.60 8.40 0.12
N ARG A 98 11.37 8.78 0.34
CA ARG A 98 10.43 7.99 1.12
C ARG A 98 9.88 6.88 0.22
N VAL A 99 9.96 5.65 0.67
CA VAL A 99 9.49 4.46 -0.04
C VAL A 99 8.43 3.77 0.81
N GLU A 100 7.24 3.58 0.26
CA GLU A 100 6.08 3.04 0.95
C GLU A 100 5.40 1.93 0.12
N PRO A 101 4.61 1.04 0.72
CA PRO A 101 3.88 0.03 -0.02
C PRO A 101 2.77 0.66 -0.87
N VAL A 102 2.49 0.04 -2.00
CA VAL A 102 1.19 0.18 -2.66
C VAL A 102 0.28 -0.87 -2.06
N LEU A 103 -0.76 -0.44 -1.36
CA LEU A 103 -1.78 -1.33 -0.81
C LEU A 103 -2.88 -1.55 -1.84
N VAL A 104 -3.54 -2.71 -1.77
CA VAL A 104 -4.56 -3.09 -2.76
C VAL A 104 -5.78 -3.65 -2.06
N GLU A 105 -6.95 -3.11 -2.39
CA GLU A 105 -8.26 -3.63 -1.98
C GLU A 105 -8.64 -4.88 -2.81
N PRO A 106 -9.61 -5.67 -2.36
CA PRO A 106 -10.04 -6.87 -3.09
C PRO A 106 -10.54 -6.61 -4.51
N ASP A 107 -11.04 -5.42 -4.81
CA ASP A 107 -11.50 -5.00 -6.15
C ASP A 107 -10.35 -4.52 -7.07
N GLY A 108 -9.11 -4.56 -6.60
CA GLY A 108 -7.93 -4.10 -7.31
C GLY A 108 -7.65 -2.59 -7.18
N THR A 109 -8.45 -1.86 -6.41
CA THR A 109 -8.16 -0.43 -6.13
C THR A 109 -6.85 -0.29 -5.39
N ARG A 110 -5.95 0.54 -5.92
CA ARG A 110 -4.68 0.86 -5.28
C ARG A 110 -4.87 2.00 -4.28
N LEU A 111 -4.27 1.83 -3.11
CA LEU A 111 -4.30 2.78 -2.00
C LEU A 111 -2.86 3.22 -1.70
N LEU A 112 -2.63 4.52 -1.78
CA LEU A 112 -1.33 5.14 -1.51
C LEU A 112 -1.45 5.98 -0.23
N LEU A 113 -0.78 5.57 0.85
CA LEU A 113 -0.79 6.30 2.11
C LEU A 113 0.28 7.39 2.10
N LYS A 114 -0.14 8.65 2.15
CA LYS A 114 0.75 9.83 2.06
C LYS A 114 1.40 10.22 3.40
N GLY A 115 1.35 9.36 4.41
CA GLY A 115 1.82 9.71 5.75
C GLY A 115 0.81 10.53 6.55
N GLU A 116 -0.45 10.48 6.15
CA GLU A 116 -1.53 11.28 6.73
C GLU A 116 -2.64 10.41 7.30
N VAL A 117 -3.25 10.92 8.36
CA VAL A 117 -4.44 10.34 9.02
C VAL A 117 -5.48 11.45 9.17
N ILE A 118 -6.74 11.10 8.93
CA ILE A 118 -7.86 12.00 9.17
C ILE A 118 -8.46 11.67 10.54
N VAL A 119 -8.57 12.66 11.41
CA VAL A 119 -9.30 12.55 12.67
C VAL A 119 -10.51 13.45 12.65
N VAL A 120 -11.65 12.93 13.12
CA VAL A 120 -12.87 13.69 13.37
C VAL A 120 -13.13 13.62 14.87
N LEU A 121 -13.29 14.78 15.49
CA LEU A 121 -13.58 14.91 16.91
C LEU A 121 -15.09 15.09 17.16
N GLU A 122 -15.52 14.81 18.36
CA GLU A 122 -16.85 15.21 18.83
C GLU A 122 -16.97 16.74 18.82
N LYS A 123 -18.17 17.24 18.60
CA LYS A 123 -18.42 18.69 18.57
C LYS A 123 -17.99 19.35 19.88
N GLY A 124 -17.10 20.33 19.76
CA GLY A 124 -16.56 21.06 20.91
C GLY A 124 -15.43 20.32 21.65
N ALA A 125 -15.05 19.10 21.24
CA ALA A 125 -13.91 18.41 21.82
C ALA A 125 -12.59 19.03 21.37
N THR A 126 -11.59 18.96 22.23
CA THR A 126 -10.21 19.33 21.88
C THR A 126 -9.41 18.09 21.47
N MET A 127 -8.36 18.30 20.64
CA MET A 127 -7.47 17.22 20.26
C MET A 127 -6.91 16.49 21.49
N PRO A 128 -7.11 15.15 21.62
CA PRO A 128 -6.64 14.35 22.74
C PRO A 128 -5.13 14.42 22.95
N ALA A 129 -4.69 14.32 24.21
CA ALA A 129 -3.27 14.35 24.58
C ALA A 129 -2.50 13.16 23.96
N GLU A 130 -3.14 12.01 23.86
CA GLU A 130 -2.60 10.78 23.24
C GLU A 130 -2.20 11.02 21.78
N ILE A 131 -3.00 11.81 21.03
CA ILE A 131 -2.70 12.16 19.63
C ILE A 131 -1.61 13.23 19.58
N LYS A 132 -1.69 14.26 20.42
CA LYS A 132 -0.66 15.33 20.47
C LYS A 132 0.72 14.80 20.81
N GLY A 133 0.80 13.81 21.69
CA GLY A 133 2.07 13.20 22.12
C GLY A 133 2.79 12.39 21.04
N LEU A 134 2.14 12.10 19.91
CA LEU A 134 2.74 11.31 18.81
C LEU A 134 3.54 12.14 17.80
N GLY A 135 3.63 13.46 17.98
CA GLY A 135 4.46 14.31 17.11
C GLY A 135 3.92 14.50 15.69
N PHE A 136 2.61 14.36 15.50
CA PHE A 136 1.97 14.75 14.25
C PHE A 136 1.97 16.27 14.04
N THR A 137 2.13 16.69 12.80
CA THR A 137 1.72 18.03 12.38
C THR A 137 0.20 18.03 12.23
N ILE A 138 -0.49 18.86 13.01
CA ILE A 138 -1.95 18.90 13.08
C ILE A 138 -2.44 20.09 12.26
N THR A 139 -3.20 19.80 11.21
CA THR A 139 -3.79 20.84 10.32
C THR A 139 -5.31 20.75 10.40
N PRO A 140 -6.01 21.82 10.83
CA PRO A 140 -7.47 21.83 10.82
C PRO A 140 -8.00 21.86 9.37
N ASP A 141 -9.14 21.20 9.15
CA ASP A 141 -9.83 21.30 7.86
C ASP A 141 -10.63 22.61 7.82
N SER A 142 -10.39 23.42 6.81
CA SER A 142 -11.06 24.73 6.65
C SER A 142 -12.58 24.63 6.43
N LYS A 143 -13.07 23.46 6.02
CA LYS A 143 -14.49 23.22 5.71
C LYS A 143 -15.25 22.51 6.83
N ASN A 144 -14.53 21.87 7.74
CA ASN A 144 -15.13 21.10 8.83
C ASN A 144 -14.31 21.31 10.11
N PRO A 145 -14.79 22.09 11.08
CA PRO A 145 -14.04 22.46 12.28
C PRO A 145 -13.73 21.29 13.21
N GLU A 146 -14.48 20.20 13.12
CA GLU A 146 -14.22 18.97 13.90
C GLU A 146 -13.23 18.03 13.22
N ARG A 147 -12.86 18.31 11.96
CA ARG A 147 -11.96 17.46 11.16
C ARG A 147 -10.55 18.03 11.11
N TYR A 148 -9.56 17.15 11.29
CA TYR A 148 -8.14 17.48 11.25
C TYR A 148 -7.39 16.49 10.37
N ILE A 149 -6.35 16.97 9.68
CA ILE A 149 -5.37 16.15 8.99
C ILE A 149 -4.13 16.10 9.87
N LEU A 150 -3.73 14.88 10.22
CA LEU A 150 -2.52 14.59 10.99
C LEU A 150 -1.45 14.09 10.04
N SER A 151 -0.39 14.87 9.81
CA SER A 151 0.70 14.48 8.92
C SER A 151 1.93 14.06 9.70
N SER A 152 2.64 13.04 9.22
CA SER A 152 3.86 12.53 9.84
C SER A 152 4.82 11.90 8.82
N ASN A 153 6.04 11.61 9.28
CA ASN A 153 7.02 10.81 8.54
C ASN A 153 7.01 9.32 8.95
N TYR A 154 5.98 8.87 9.67
CA TYR A 154 5.87 7.45 10.02
C TYR A 154 5.70 6.59 8.77
N ALA A 155 6.35 5.41 8.76
CA ALA A 155 6.11 4.39 7.75
C ALA A 155 4.64 3.93 7.77
N THR A 156 4.12 3.49 6.63
CA THR A 156 2.74 3.04 6.47
C THR A 156 2.31 2.05 7.56
N GLU A 157 3.12 1.03 7.83
CA GLU A 157 2.81 0.03 8.87
C GLU A 157 2.60 0.67 10.24
N ARG A 158 3.49 1.58 10.63
CA ARG A 158 3.40 2.30 11.91
C ARG A 158 2.16 3.18 11.98
N LEU A 159 1.81 3.87 10.89
CA LEU A 159 0.58 4.67 10.85
C LEU A 159 -0.67 3.82 11.02
N LEU A 160 -0.74 2.67 10.37
CA LEU A 160 -1.88 1.75 10.50
C LEU A 160 -2.01 1.19 11.93
N GLN A 161 -0.87 0.92 12.61
CA GLN A 161 -0.86 0.54 14.03
C GLN A 161 -1.38 1.68 14.92
N ILE A 162 -0.94 2.91 14.69
CA ILE A 162 -1.40 4.09 15.43
C ILE A 162 -2.91 4.29 15.24
N VAL A 163 -3.39 4.23 13.99
CA VAL A 163 -4.82 4.31 13.69
C VAL A 163 -5.60 3.27 14.48
N SER A 164 -5.13 2.02 14.50
CA SER A 164 -5.78 0.94 15.24
C SER A 164 -5.80 1.19 16.75
N ALA A 165 -4.70 1.66 17.32
CA ALA A 165 -4.57 1.90 18.75
C ALA A 165 -5.42 3.06 19.26
N LEU A 166 -5.72 4.04 18.41
CA LEU A 166 -6.41 5.28 18.80
C LEU A 166 -7.90 5.30 18.46
N GLN A 167 -8.48 4.21 17.94
CA GLN A 167 -9.91 4.16 17.56
C GLN A 167 -10.88 4.51 18.70
N ASN A 168 -10.51 4.15 19.92
CA ASN A 168 -11.38 4.28 21.11
C ASN A 168 -10.96 5.41 22.06
N VAL A 169 -10.16 6.37 21.57
CA VAL A 169 -9.77 7.53 22.38
C VAL A 169 -10.96 8.44 22.58
N LYS A 170 -11.20 8.84 23.83
CA LYS A 170 -12.34 9.71 24.20
C LYS A 170 -12.31 11.02 23.42
N GLY A 171 -13.46 11.41 22.88
CA GLY A 171 -13.63 12.62 22.08
C GLY A 171 -13.27 12.45 20.60
N VAL A 172 -12.86 11.25 20.17
CA VAL A 172 -12.62 10.89 18.76
C VAL A 172 -13.84 10.17 18.20
N VAL A 173 -14.46 10.74 17.17
CA VAL A 173 -15.57 10.11 16.44
C VAL A 173 -15.05 9.11 15.43
N SER A 174 -13.97 9.46 14.73
CA SER A 174 -13.30 8.56 13.80
C SER A 174 -11.83 8.94 13.57
N LEU A 175 -11.03 7.92 13.32
CA LEU A 175 -9.62 8.06 12.94
C LEU A 175 -9.38 7.10 11.77
N THR A 176 -9.00 7.65 10.60
CA THR A 176 -8.86 6.86 9.37
C THR A 176 -7.59 7.24 8.60
N PRO A 177 -6.89 6.28 7.97
CA PRO A 177 -5.77 6.60 7.09
C PRO A 177 -6.26 7.46 5.91
N ASN A 178 -5.49 8.47 5.52
CA ASN A 178 -5.79 9.30 4.34
C ASN A 178 -5.17 8.67 3.09
N PHE A 179 -5.91 7.77 2.45
CA PHE A 179 -5.48 7.12 1.22
C PHE A 179 -5.80 7.95 -0.03
N ASP A 180 -4.83 8.06 -0.93
CA ASP A 180 -5.08 8.40 -2.33
C ASP A 180 -5.53 7.11 -3.06
N ARG A 181 -6.81 7.06 -3.44
CA ARG A 181 -7.43 5.89 -4.08
C ARG A 181 -7.26 5.96 -5.59
N ARG A 182 -6.68 4.91 -6.18
CA ARG A 182 -6.46 4.78 -7.63
C ARG A 182 -7.23 3.58 -8.15
N VAL A 183 -8.43 3.83 -8.63
CA VAL A 183 -9.28 2.79 -9.24
C VAL A 183 -8.62 2.32 -10.55
N PRO A 184 -8.48 1.00 -10.79
CA PRO A 184 -7.98 0.51 -12.06
C PRO A 184 -8.91 0.95 -13.20
N PRO A 185 -8.37 1.27 -14.39
CA PRO A 185 -9.21 1.57 -15.55
C PRO A 185 -10.13 0.37 -15.80
N LYS A 186 -11.41 0.63 -16.02
CA LYS A 186 -12.35 -0.42 -16.46
C LYS A 186 -11.76 -1.10 -17.69
N LYS A 187 -11.64 -2.44 -17.68
CA LYS A 187 -11.30 -3.19 -18.89
C LYS A 187 -12.36 -2.81 -19.94
N GLN A 188 -11.95 -2.07 -20.97
CA GLN A 188 -12.79 -1.91 -22.13
C GLN A 188 -12.84 -3.28 -22.80
N ASP A 189 -13.99 -3.91 -22.78
CA ASP A 189 -14.24 -5.08 -23.59
C ASP A 189 -14.18 -4.62 -25.06
N TYR A 190 -12.98 -4.68 -25.64
CA TYR A 190 -12.85 -4.60 -27.09
C TYR A 190 -13.49 -5.85 -27.66
N GLN A 191 -14.78 -5.75 -27.97
CA GLN A 191 -15.41 -6.70 -28.87
C GLN A 191 -14.77 -6.46 -30.26
N VAL A 192 -13.82 -7.31 -30.58
CA VAL A 192 -13.29 -7.43 -31.95
C VAL A 192 -14.48 -7.89 -32.79
N LYS A 193 -15.02 -6.98 -33.61
CA LYS A 193 -16.00 -7.32 -34.65
C LYS A 193 -15.30 -7.96 -35.84
#